data_27c814585dc1ce4d438a8be8b2fefc92
#
_entry.id   27c814585dc1ce4d438a8be8b2fefc92
#
_cell.length_a   1.000
_cell.length_b   1.000
_cell.length_c   1.000
_cell.angle_alpha   90.00
_cell.angle_beta   90.00
_cell.angle_gamma   90.00
#
_symmetry.space_group_name_H-M   'P 1'
#
loop_
_entity.id
_entity.type
_entity.pdbx_description
1 polymer ?
#
loop_
_entity_poly.entity_id
_entity_poly.type
_entity_poly.pdbx_seq_one_letter_code
_entity_poly.pdbx_strand_id
1 'polypeptide(L)'
;MRRPAAVVAGLMLALAPGAALAEKVSEKELIARTTLDPAERARREAGVAAMTPEQQGEAMTALVSDRTIIYYQQGHGVYVEYTAADGRLFMWYPRNGGVVRGTWGLRTMDGPNLCYQYRNAVHGVTGEYEPNECISPEQKLIGASVLASRSGDPFGLAQGRIPYPKSPRDVPEWPASAEGS
;
A
#
# COMPACT_ATOMS: atom_id res chain seq x y z
N MET A 1 -67.52 -3.63 -11.11
CA MET A 1 -66.73 -2.91 -10.07
C MET A 1 -65.33 -3.51 -10.08
N ARG A 2 -64.34 -2.78 -10.61
CA ARG A 2 -62.93 -3.19 -10.67
C ARG A 2 -62.16 -2.43 -9.60
N ARG A 3 -61.48 -3.13 -8.69
CA ARG A 3 -60.63 -2.55 -7.65
C ARG A 3 -59.24 -2.22 -8.25
N PRO A 4 -58.65 -1.06 -7.96
CA PRO A 4 -57.28 -0.76 -8.40
C PRO A 4 -56.28 -1.51 -7.52
N ALA A 5 -55.28 -2.11 -8.16
CA ALA A 5 -54.12 -2.69 -7.48
C ALA A 5 -53.17 -1.56 -7.05
N ALA A 6 -52.83 -1.49 -5.76
CA ALA A 6 -51.83 -0.59 -5.24
C ALA A 6 -50.43 -1.14 -5.56
N VAL A 7 -49.65 -0.39 -6.34
CA VAL A 7 -48.24 -0.66 -6.57
C VAL A 7 -47.45 -0.08 -5.37
N VAL A 8 -46.89 -0.96 -4.55
CA VAL A 8 -45.96 -0.59 -3.50
C VAL A 8 -44.57 -0.42 -4.14
N ALA A 9 -44.19 0.82 -4.36
CA ALA A 9 -42.80 1.15 -4.77
C ALA A 9 -41.87 0.91 -3.60
N GLY A 10 -41.13 -0.19 -3.62
CA GLY A 10 -40.04 -0.46 -2.66
C GLY A 10 -38.88 0.50 -2.87
N LEU A 11 -38.65 1.39 -1.90
CA LEU A 11 -37.51 2.26 -1.86
C LEU A 11 -36.28 1.42 -1.48
N MET A 12 -35.48 1.02 -2.48
CA MET A 12 -34.17 0.42 -2.22
C MET A 12 -33.21 1.53 -1.72
N LEU A 13 -32.97 1.56 -0.41
CA LEU A 13 -31.87 2.33 0.16
C LEU A 13 -30.56 1.67 -0.31
N ALA A 14 -29.88 2.29 -1.28
CA ALA A 14 -28.51 1.94 -1.61
C ALA A 14 -27.62 2.31 -0.41
N LEU A 15 -27.18 1.31 0.34
CA LEU A 15 -26.15 1.47 1.36
C LEU A 15 -24.89 1.97 0.66
N ALA A 16 -24.50 3.21 0.92
CA ALA A 16 -23.20 3.73 0.51
C ALA A 16 -22.12 2.80 1.06
N PRO A 17 -21.09 2.42 0.25
CA PRO A 17 -19.98 1.62 0.75
C PRO A 17 -19.39 2.33 1.96
N GLY A 18 -19.41 1.69 3.12
CA GLY A 18 -18.93 2.25 4.38
C GLY A 18 -17.51 2.78 4.18
N ALA A 19 -17.28 4.01 4.61
CA ALA A 19 -15.93 4.57 4.65
C ALA A 19 -15.04 3.61 5.45
N ALA A 20 -13.90 3.24 4.90
CA ALA A 20 -12.94 2.42 5.61
C ALA A 20 -12.54 3.14 6.90
N LEU A 21 -12.69 2.47 8.03
CA LEU A 21 -12.28 2.98 9.33
C LEU A 21 -10.76 3.01 9.40
N ALA A 22 -10.20 3.85 10.25
CA ALA A 22 -8.78 3.92 10.51
C ALA A 22 -8.53 3.79 12.01
N GLU A 23 -7.60 2.92 12.38
CA GLU A 23 -7.11 2.80 13.75
C GLU A 23 -6.03 3.86 14.01
N LYS A 24 -6.18 4.64 15.09
CA LYS A 24 -5.12 5.52 15.57
C LYS A 24 -4.12 4.75 16.41
N VAL A 25 -2.91 4.61 15.91
CA VAL A 25 -1.84 3.83 16.53
C VAL A 25 -0.74 4.76 17.05
N SER A 26 -0.19 4.49 18.22
CA SER A 26 0.95 5.24 18.73
C SER A 26 2.20 4.95 17.89
N GLU A 27 3.11 5.95 17.78
CA GLU A 27 4.36 5.77 17.06
C GLU A 27 5.21 4.62 17.63
N LYS A 28 5.25 4.48 18.96
CA LYS A 28 5.92 3.37 19.64
C LYS A 28 5.37 2.00 19.18
N GLU A 29 4.08 1.89 19.02
CA GLU A 29 3.44 0.66 18.57
C GLU A 29 3.71 0.40 17.07
N LEU A 30 3.66 1.43 16.23
CA LEU A 30 4.02 1.32 14.82
C LEU A 30 5.47 0.84 14.63
N ILE A 31 6.41 1.39 15.42
CA ILE A 31 7.79 0.93 15.45
C ILE A 31 7.85 -0.54 15.87
N ALA A 32 7.14 -0.94 16.94
CA ALA A 32 7.14 -2.32 17.41
C ALA A 32 6.57 -3.30 16.37
N ARG A 33 5.47 -2.91 15.68
CA ARG A 33 4.86 -3.73 14.60
C ARG A 33 5.76 -3.88 13.36
N THR A 34 6.69 -2.94 13.14
CA THR A 34 7.59 -2.92 11.97
C THR A 34 9.04 -3.20 12.32
N THR A 35 9.34 -3.63 13.53
CA THR A 35 10.69 -4.03 13.95
C THR A 35 10.79 -5.55 13.88
N LEU A 36 11.74 -6.07 13.11
CA LEU A 36 12.06 -7.51 13.11
C LEU A 36 12.82 -7.86 14.37
N ASP A 37 12.49 -9.00 14.97
CA ASP A 37 13.37 -9.57 15.98
C ASP A 37 14.72 -9.99 15.36
N PRO A 38 15.81 -10.03 16.15
CA PRO A 38 17.15 -10.30 15.62
C PRO A 38 17.28 -11.65 14.91
N ALA A 39 16.57 -12.69 15.37
CA ALA A 39 16.65 -14.02 14.76
C ALA A 39 15.93 -14.06 13.41
N GLU A 40 14.76 -13.40 13.28
CA GLU A 40 14.07 -13.25 12.00
C GLU A 40 14.90 -12.42 11.02
N ARG A 41 15.51 -11.33 11.47
CA ARG A 41 16.42 -10.53 10.64
C ARG A 41 17.56 -11.39 10.10
N ALA A 42 18.27 -12.11 10.96
CA ALA A 42 19.37 -12.99 10.57
C ALA A 42 18.94 -14.08 9.56
N ARG A 43 17.75 -14.65 9.74
CA ARG A 43 17.20 -15.63 8.78
C ARG A 43 16.97 -15.01 7.40
N ARG A 44 16.39 -13.79 7.35
CA ARG A 44 16.16 -13.09 6.08
C ARG A 44 17.46 -12.70 5.40
N GLU A 45 18.43 -12.18 6.15
CA GLU A 45 19.77 -11.84 5.65
C GLU A 45 20.44 -13.06 5.02
N ALA A 46 20.47 -14.19 5.71
CA ALA A 46 21.00 -15.44 5.18
C ALA A 46 20.22 -15.92 3.93
N GLY A 47 18.90 -15.79 3.93
CA GLY A 47 18.07 -16.11 2.76
C GLY A 47 18.40 -15.27 1.54
N VAL A 48 18.49 -13.95 1.71
CA VAL A 48 18.83 -13.02 0.62
C VAL A 48 20.26 -13.26 0.09
N ALA A 49 21.22 -13.49 0.99
CA ALA A 49 22.61 -13.77 0.63
C ALA A 49 22.78 -15.10 -0.16
N ALA A 50 21.87 -16.04 -0.01
CA ALA A 50 21.86 -17.31 -0.75
C ALA A 50 21.18 -17.21 -2.13
N MET A 51 20.49 -16.11 -2.46
CA MET A 51 19.81 -15.90 -3.74
C MET A 51 20.79 -15.41 -4.81
N THR A 52 20.59 -15.83 -6.05
CA THR A 52 21.20 -15.16 -7.20
C THR A 52 20.55 -13.77 -7.42
N PRO A 53 21.21 -12.85 -8.17
CA PRO A 53 20.59 -11.57 -8.52
C PRO A 53 19.23 -11.71 -9.20
N GLU A 54 19.04 -12.70 -10.07
CA GLU A 54 17.77 -12.98 -10.73
C GLU A 54 16.70 -13.37 -9.69
N GLN A 55 17.03 -14.28 -8.77
CA GLN A 55 16.12 -14.71 -7.71
C GLN A 55 15.75 -13.56 -6.75
N GLN A 56 16.69 -12.68 -6.45
CA GLN A 56 16.41 -11.47 -5.66
C GLN A 56 15.42 -10.55 -6.39
N GLY A 57 15.61 -10.34 -7.70
CA GLY A 57 14.71 -9.55 -8.54
C GLY A 57 13.29 -10.14 -8.61
N GLU A 58 13.18 -11.44 -8.81
CA GLU A 58 11.91 -12.18 -8.82
C GLU A 58 11.20 -12.08 -7.46
N ALA A 59 11.94 -12.29 -6.36
CA ALA A 59 11.39 -12.19 -5.01
C ALA A 59 10.88 -10.78 -4.69
N MET A 60 11.64 -9.73 -5.03
CA MET A 60 11.20 -8.34 -4.87
C MET A 60 9.95 -8.04 -5.69
N THR A 61 9.90 -8.49 -6.94
CA THR A 61 8.74 -8.31 -7.83
C THR A 61 7.51 -9.01 -7.25
N ALA A 62 7.64 -10.24 -6.78
CA ALA A 62 6.55 -11.02 -6.18
C ALA A 62 5.98 -10.38 -4.91
N LEU A 63 6.79 -9.64 -4.16
CA LEU A 63 6.34 -8.91 -2.97
C LEU A 63 5.43 -7.74 -3.28
N VAL A 64 5.55 -7.12 -4.46
CA VAL A 64 4.87 -5.86 -4.76
C VAL A 64 3.89 -5.97 -5.93
N SER A 65 4.13 -6.81 -6.95
CA SER A 65 3.31 -6.87 -8.16
C SER A 65 1.86 -7.25 -7.86
N ASP A 66 0.93 -6.42 -8.34
CA ASP A 66 -0.51 -6.51 -8.09
C ASP A 66 -0.85 -6.60 -6.59
N ARG A 67 -0.22 -5.75 -5.80
CA ARG A 67 -0.44 -5.72 -4.35
C ARG A 67 -0.65 -4.32 -3.83
N THR A 68 -1.55 -4.23 -2.87
CA THR A 68 -1.68 -3.06 -1.99
C THR A 68 -0.99 -3.36 -0.68
N ILE A 69 -0.09 -2.48 -0.29
CA ILE A 69 0.72 -2.61 0.92
C ILE A 69 0.50 -1.38 1.79
N ILE A 70 0.24 -1.61 3.07
CA ILE A 70 0.22 -0.58 4.11
C ILE A 70 1.61 -0.58 4.75
N TYR A 71 2.30 0.55 4.65
CA TYR A 71 3.63 0.75 5.21
C TYR A 71 3.59 1.67 6.42
N TYR A 72 4.54 1.50 7.29
CA TYR A 72 4.98 2.51 8.23
C TYR A 72 6.51 2.67 8.12
N GLN A 73 6.95 3.90 8.01
CA GLN A 73 8.36 4.26 8.03
C GLN A 73 8.55 5.46 8.96
N GLN A 74 9.52 5.35 9.88
CA GLN A 74 9.84 6.43 10.78
C GLN A 74 10.27 7.67 9.97
N GLY A 75 9.71 8.83 10.29
CA GLY A 75 9.90 10.05 9.53
C GLY A 75 8.93 10.24 8.36
N HIS A 76 8.31 9.19 7.83
CA HIS A 76 7.31 9.24 6.75
C HIS A 76 5.88 9.04 7.26
N GLY A 77 5.72 8.27 8.34
CA GLY A 77 4.42 7.88 8.86
C GLY A 77 3.81 6.66 8.13
N VAL A 78 2.51 6.48 8.30
CA VAL A 78 1.75 5.43 7.61
C VAL A 78 1.36 5.90 6.21
N TYR A 79 1.58 5.06 5.21
CA TYR A 79 1.13 5.28 3.84
C TYR A 79 0.67 3.97 3.19
N VAL A 80 -0.12 4.09 2.13
CA VAL A 80 -0.68 2.94 1.39
C VAL A 80 -0.26 3.04 -0.05
N GLU A 81 0.27 1.94 -0.58
CA GLU A 81 0.75 1.87 -1.95
C GLU A 81 0.15 0.68 -2.68
N TYR A 82 -0.41 0.91 -3.85
CA TYR A 82 -0.80 -0.13 -4.80
C TYR A 82 0.14 -0.11 -6.00
N THR A 83 0.80 -1.22 -6.22
CA THR A 83 1.68 -1.47 -7.37
C THR A 83 1.00 -2.42 -8.32
N ALA A 84 0.47 -1.89 -9.42
CA ALA A 84 -0.22 -2.68 -10.44
C ALA A 84 0.78 -3.55 -11.23
N ALA A 85 0.36 -4.74 -11.69
CA ALA A 85 1.22 -5.67 -12.43
C ALA A 85 1.78 -5.08 -13.74
N ASP A 86 1.16 -4.04 -14.29
CA ASP A 86 1.58 -3.34 -15.50
C ASP A 86 2.62 -2.24 -15.27
N GLY A 87 3.19 -2.14 -14.06
CA GLY A 87 4.20 -1.16 -13.70
C GLY A 87 3.66 0.21 -13.27
N ARG A 88 2.33 0.40 -13.20
CA ARG A 88 1.74 1.61 -12.62
C ARG A 88 1.79 1.56 -11.10
N LEU A 89 1.92 2.75 -10.51
CA LEU A 89 1.99 2.96 -9.07
C LEU A 89 0.95 3.97 -8.63
N PHE A 90 0.29 3.69 -7.52
CA PHE A 90 -0.69 4.57 -6.89
C PHE A 90 -0.44 4.58 -5.38
N MET A 91 -0.13 5.75 -4.83
CA MET A 91 0.18 5.87 -3.41
C MET A 91 -0.70 6.91 -2.74
N TRP A 92 -1.32 6.53 -1.65
CA TRP A 92 -1.84 7.49 -0.71
C TRP A 92 -0.76 7.77 0.33
N TYR A 93 -0.35 9.03 0.43
CA TYR A 93 0.75 9.47 1.27
C TYR A 93 0.34 10.74 2.03
N PRO A 94 0.60 10.85 3.36
CA PRO A 94 0.28 12.05 4.11
C PRO A 94 0.77 13.33 3.42
N ARG A 95 0.08 14.47 3.65
CA ARG A 95 0.30 15.78 3.04
C ARG A 95 0.05 15.91 1.53
N ASN A 96 -0.15 14.84 0.81
CA ASN A 96 -0.53 14.92 -0.59
C ASN A 96 -2.05 15.16 -0.73
N GLY A 97 -2.45 16.07 -1.64
CA GLY A 97 -3.87 16.46 -1.84
C GLY A 97 -4.76 15.34 -2.37
N GLY A 98 -4.18 14.33 -3.02
CA GLY A 98 -4.83 13.18 -3.63
C GLY A 98 -3.92 11.97 -3.66
N VAL A 99 -4.31 10.96 -4.45
CA VAL A 99 -3.48 9.81 -4.73
C VAL A 99 -2.31 10.23 -5.61
N VAL A 100 -1.09 10.00 -5.14
CA VAL A 100 0.14 10.14 -5.92
C VAL A 100 0.17 9.04 -6.96
N ARG A 101 0.52 9.39 -8.20
CA ARG A 101 0.65 8.46 -9.31
C ARG A 101 2.11 8.33 -9.70
N GLY A 102 2.47 7.16 -10.21
CA GLY A 102 3.84 6.90 -10.62
C GLY A 102 3.98 5.65 -11.43
N THR A 103 5.22 5.19 -11.52
CA THR A 103 5.58 3.89 -12.10
C THR A 103 6.57 3.18 -11.17
N TRP A 104 6.58 1.86 -11.25
CA TRP A 104 7.56 1.02 -10.58
C TRP A 104 8.14 0.00 -11.56
N GLY A 105 9.31 -0.54 -11.23
CA GLY A 105 9.91 -1.58 -12.04
C GLY A 105 11.25 -2.03 -11.49
N LEU A 106 11.70 -3.19 -11.93
CA LEU A 106 13.01 -3.74 -11.60
C LEU A 106 14.07 -3.12 -12.53
N ARG A 107 15.17 -2.65 -11.96
CA ARG A 107 16.39 -2.24 -12.68
C ARG A 107 17.53 -3.16 -12.29
N THR A 108 18.38 -3.54 -13.26
CA THR A 108 19.41 -4.57 -13.08
C THR A 108 20.82 -4.10 -13.41
N MET A 109 21.04 -2.78 -13.66
CA MET A 109 22.35 -2.29 -14.14
C MET A 109 23.50 -2.48 -13.13
N ASP A 110 23.22 -2.33 -11.82
CA ASP A 110 24.20 -2.50 -10.73
C ASP A 110 23.68 -3.49 -9.67
N GLY A 111 23.13 -4.61 -10.13
CA GLY A 111 22.33 -5.53 -9.33
C GLY A 111 20.83 -5.21 -9.40
N PRO A 112 19.98 -6.13 -8.91
CA PRO A 112 18.54 -5.92 -8.96
C PRO A 112 18.13 -4.84 -7.95
N ASN A 113 17.52 -3.75 -8.43
CA ASN A 113 16.94 -2.72 -7.61
C ASN A 113 15.47 -2.52 -8.01
N LEU A 114 14.57 -2.44 -7.03
CA LEU A 114 13.18 -2.10 -7.25
C LEU A 114 13.05 -0.57 -7.19
N CYS A 115 12.76 0.03 -8.33
CA CYS A 115 12.72 1.49 -8.46
C CYS A 115 11.29 2.01 -8.61
N TYR A 116 11.02 3.12 -7.94
CA TYR A 116 9.75 3.83 -7.94
C TYR A 116 9.97 5.25 -8.48
N GLN A 117 9.08 5.71 -9.33
CA GLN A 117 9.07 7.07 -9.87
C GLN A 117 7.73 7.71 -9.53
N TYR A 118 7.73 8.63 -8.59
CA TYR A 118 6.53 9.35 -8.17
C TYR A 118 6.35 10.64 -8.99
N ARG A 119 5.10 10.95 -9.32
CA ARG A 119 4.76 12.20 -9.98
C ARG A 119 4.22 13.18 -8.95
N ASN A 120 4.97 14.26 -8.71
CA ASN A 120 4.57 15.34 -7.79
C ASN A 120 4.32 14.84 -6.34
N ALA A 121 5.06 13.84 -5.88
CA ALA A 121 5.00 13.41 -4.50
C ALA A 121 5.66 14.44 -3.58
N VAL A 122 5.00 14.70 -2.47
CA VAL A 122 5.52 15.53 -1.39
C VAL A 122 5.75 14.64 -0.17
N HIS A 123 6.94 14.71 0.39
CA HIS A 123 7.32 13.94 1.58
C HIS A 123 6.37 14.21 2.75
N GLY A 124 5.86 13.15 3.37
CA GLY A 124 4.80 13.21 4.37
C GLY A 124 5.12 14.02 5.63
N VAL A 125 6.40 14.22 5.94
CA VAL A 125 6.87 14.95 7.13
C VAL A 125 7.55 16.27 6.76
N THR A 126 8.53 16.27 5.84
CA THR A 126 9.29 17.50 5.50
C THR A 126 8.52 18.41 4.56
N GLY A 127 7.65 17.89 3.72
CA GLY A 127 6.94 18.65 2.69
C GLY A 127 7.79 18.92 1.44
N GLU A 128 8.99 18.35 1.34
CA GLU A 128 9.86 18.46 0.18
C GLU A 128 9.42 17.54 -0.95
N TYR A 129 9.83 17.85 -2.18
CA TYR A 129 9.54 17.00 -3.33
C TYR A 129 10.39 15.73 -3.30
N GLU A 130 9.76 14.58 -3.52
CA GLU A 130 10.41 13.27 -3.49
C GLU A 130 10.15 12.51 -4.80
N PRO A 131 11.01 12.67 -5.82
CA PRO A 131 10.69 12.23 -7.17
C PRO A 131 10.91 10.74 -7.44
N ASN A 132 11.97 10.15 -6.89
CA ASN A 132 12.41 8.80 -7.24
C ASN A 132 13.08 8.09 -6.07
N GLU A 133 12.82 6.80 -5.94
CA GLU A 133 13.45 5.93 -4.98
C GLU A 133 13.82 4.59 -5.66
N CYS A 134 15.03 4.08 -5.38
CA CYS A 134 15.42 2.71 -5.75
C CYS A 134 15.85 1.98 -4.48
N ILE A 135 15.30 0.79 -4.28
CA ILE A 135 15.46 -0.01 -3.07
C ILE A 135 16.22 -1.29 -3.44
N SER A 136 17.29 -1.60 -2.69
CA SER A 136 18.07 -2.82 -2.87
C SER A 136 17.33 -4.07 -2.35
N PRO A 137 17.79 -5.28 -2.71
CA PRO A 137 17.24 -6.52 -2.16
C PRO A 137 17.29 -6.57 -0.64
N GLU A 138 18.39 -6.12 -0.03
CA GLU A 138 18.55 -6.09 1.42
C GLU A 138 17.47 -5.19 2.06
N GLN A 139 17.25 -4.00 1.51
CA GLN A 139 16.24 -3.08 2.02
C GLN A 139 14.82 -3.64 1.84
N LYS A 140 14.51 -4.26 0.68
CA LYS A 140 13.16 -4.71 0.36
C LYS A 140 12.81 -6.06 0.99
N LEU A 141 13.70 -7.05 0.92
CA LEU A 141 13.44 -8.41 1.37
C LEU A 141 13.69 -8.60 2.88
N ILE A 142 14.60 -7.82 3.46
CA ILE A 142 14.93 -7.86 4.89
C ILE A 142 14.15 -6.79 5.66
N GLY A 143 13.87 -5.64 5.01
CA GLY A 143 13.19 -4.51 5.64
C GLY A 143 11.83 -4.86 6.24
N ALA A 144 11.45 -4.15 7.30
CA ALA A 144 10.28 -4.45 8.11
C ALA A 144 9.21 -3.33 8.09
N SER A 145 9.18 -2.50 7.06
CA SER A 145 8.24 -1.37 6.97
C SER A 145 6.78 -1.77 6.68
N VAL A 146 6.51 -3.05 6.42
CA VAL A 146 5.19 -3.56 6.03
C VAL A 146 4.33 -3.83 7.25
N LEU A 147 3.20 -3.11 7.39
CA LEU A 147 2.17 -3.39 8.39
C LEU A 147 1.18 -4.45 7.91
N ALA A 148 0.77 -4.39 6.65
CA ALA A 148 -0.14 -5.36 6.05
C ALA A 148 -0.04 -5.33 4.52
N SER A 149 -0.45 -6.43 3.86
CA SER A 149 -0.47 -6.55 2.40
C SER A 149 -1.65 -7.39 1.92
N ARG A 150 -2.28 -6.97 0.81
CA ARG A 150 -3.31 -7.73 0.08
C ARG A 150 -3.11 -7.66 -1.42
N SER A 151 -3.61 -8.65 -2.16
CA SER A 151 -3.61 -8.64 -3.62
C SER A 151 -4.59 -7.61 -4.16
N GLY A 152 -4.29 -7.06 -5.35
CA GLY A 152 -5.11 -6.08 -6.05
C GLY A 152 -5.16 -4.71 -5.36
N ASP A 153 -6.18 -3.91 -5.73
CA ASP A 153 -6.43 -2.55 -5.24
C ASP A 153 -7.72 -2.45 -4.41
N PRO A 154 -7.77 -3.04 -3.20
CA PRO A 154 -8.99 -3.04 -2.38
C PRO A 154 -9.44 -1.63 -1.96
N PHE A 155 -8.54 -0.65 -1.90
CA PHE A 155 -8.89 0.73 -1.57
C PHE A 155 -9.35 1.57 -2.76
N GLY A 156 -9.11 1.10 -4.00
CA GLY A 156 -9.43 1.85 -5.21
C GLY A 156 -8.49 3.03 -5.45
N LEU A 157 -7.21 2.90 -5.10
CA LEU A 157 -6.20 3.94 -5.31
C LEU A 157 -6.03 4.26 -6.80
N ALA A 158 -6.09 3.26 -7.67
CA ALA A 158 -6.01 3.45 -9.12
C ALA A 158 -7.15 4.31 -9.68
N GLN A 159 -8.31 4.32 -9.01
CA GLN A 159 -9.45 5.19 -9.31
C GLN A 159 -9.37 6.54 -8.61
N GLY A 160 -8.29 6.82 -7.87
CA GLY A 160 -8.10 8.06 -7.13
C GLY A 160 -8.83 8.13 -5.80
N ARG A 161 -9.33 6.98 -5.28
CA ARG A 161 -9.98 6.94 -3.97
C ARG A 161 -8.96 7.10 -2.87
N ILE A 162 -9.30 7.89 -1.86
CA ILE A 162 -8.50 8.04 -0.64
C ILE A 162 -9.18 7.18 0.42
N PRO A 163 -8.47 6.17 0.98
CA PRO A 163 -9.11 5.19 1.85
C PRO A 163 -9.59 5.74 3.20
N TYR A 164 -9.03 6.86 3.68
CA TYR A 164 -9.35 7.39 5.02
C TYR A 164 -8.79 8.82 5.23
N PRO A 165 -9.18 9.54 6.33
CA PRO A 165 -8.58 10.83 6.69
C PRO A 165 -7.07 10.69 6.90
N LYS A 166 -6.32 11.68 6.40
CA LYS A 166 -4.86 11.63 6.28
C LYS A 166 -4.15 12.03 7.56
N SER A 167 -3.79 11.08 8.40
CA SER A 167 -2.84 11.29 9.49
C SER A 167 -1.65 10.35 9.34
N PRO A 168 -0.42 10.80 9.67
CA PRO A 168 0.76 9.94 9.63
C PRO A 168 0.71 8.71 10.56
N ARG A 169 -0.30 8.62 11.42
CA ARG A 169 -0.49 7.54 12.40
C ARG A 169 -1.79 6.77 12.24
N ASP A 170 -2.57 7.08 11.21
CA ASP A 170 -3.80 6.35 10.94
C ASP A 170 -3.48 5.10 10.12
N VAL A 171 -3.71 3.92 10.69
CA VAL A 171 -3.61 2.64 9.97
C VAL A 171 -5.00 2.31 9.42
N PRO A 172 -5.19 2.25 8.08
CA PRO A 172 -6.49 1.95 7.52
C PRO A 172 -6.88 0.50 7.76
N GLU A 173 -8.13 0.28 8.06
CA GLU A 173 -8.73 -1.05 7.98
C GLU A 173 -8.96 -1.41 6.52
N TRP A 174 -8.78 -2.69 6.20
CA TRP A 174 -9.11 -3.18 4.87
C TRP A 174 -10.62 -3.02 4.62
N PRO A 175 -11.03 -2.51 3.45
CA PRO A 175 -12.44 -2.53 3.10
C PRO A 175 -12.98 -3.95 3.21
N ALA A 176 -14.21 -4.09 3.70
CA ALA A 176 -14.91 -5.36 3.64
C ALA A 176 -14.86 -5.84 2.19
N SER A 177 -14.39 -7.06 1.96
CA SER A 177 -14.42 -7.67 0.64
C SER A 177 -15.86 -7.58 0.14
N ALA A 178 -16.09 -7.04 -1.04
CA ALA A 178 -17.34 -7.24 -1.74
C ALA A 178 -17.38 -8.73 -2.10
N GLU A 179 -17.78 -9.56 -1.13
CA GLU A 179 -18.05 -10.97 -1.39
C GLU A 179 -19.31 -11.02 -2.27
N GLY A 180 -19.10 -11.38 -3.52
CA GLY A 180 -20.12 -11.91 -4.40
C GLY A 180 -21.09 -10.88 -5.01
N SER A 181 -20.77 -10.37 -6.16
CA SER A 181 -21.76 -9.94 -7.15
C SER A 181 -21.60 -10.79 -8.40
#